data_16bda821bc6d73395a51ea3226afc796
#
_entry.id   16bda821bc6d73395a51ea3226afc796
#
_cell.length_a   1.000
_cell.length_b   1.000
_cell.length_c   1.000
_cell.angle_alpha   90.00
_cell.angle_beta   90.00
_cell.angle_gamma   90.00
#
_symmetry.space_group_name_H-M   'P 1'
#
loop_
_entity.id
_entity.type
_entity.pdbx_description
1 polymer ?
#
loop_
_entity_poly.entity_id
_entity_poly.type
_entity_poly.pdbx_seq_one_letter_code
_entity_poly.pdbx_strand_id
1 'polypeptide(L)'
;MTELARDLKARIAAATGGVTGSVGVGSSKLMAKIASDLDKPDGLVVVPPGGELEVLHPLPVTRLGGVGPATAERLHQVGVKTVADLAAKSLPDLVALAGRAHGTGLYALARAEDDRPVVAEREAKSISQEETFARDLTDLRVLGRYVDSTVSYTHLTLPTKRIV
;
A
#
# COMPACT_ATOMS: atom_id res chain seq x y z
N MET A 1 6.74 -2.13 21.97
CA MET A 1 6.06 -1.92 20.66
C MET A 1 4.60 -2.35 20.70
N THR A 2 4.27 -3.52 21.23
CA THR A 2 2.88 -4.01 21.32
C THR A 2 1.96 -3.10 22.15
N GLU A 3 2.43 -2.57 23.28
CA GLU A 3 1.67 -1.63 24.10
C GLU A 3 1.38 -0.30 23.40
N LEU A 4 2.38 0.24 22.70
CA LEU A 4 2.20 1.44 21.89
C LEU A 4 1.14 1.24 20.78
N ALA A 5 1.13 0.07 20.15
CA ALA A 5 0.14 -0.26 19.13
C ALA A 5 -1.28 -0.40 19.71
N ARG A 6 -1.42 -0.95 20.93
CA ARG A 6 -2.71 -1.00 21.64
C ARG A 6 -3.19 0.41 22.03
N ASP A 7 -2.29 1.24 22.57
CA ASP A 7 -2.61 2.63 22.90
C ASP A 7 -3.06 3.42 21.68
N LEU A 8 -2.36 3.27 20.54
CA LEU A 8 -2.74 3.89 19.28
C LEU A 8 -4.15 3.50 18.85
N LYS A 9 -4.50 2.20 18.89
CA LYS A 9 -5.84 1.71 18.56
C LYS A 9 -6.90 2.32 19.48
N ALA A 10 -6.66 2.32 20.79
CA ALA A 10 -7.57 2.89 21.78
C ALA A 10 -7.80 4.40 21.55
N ARG A 11 -6.73 5.15 21.25
CA ARG A 11 -6.81 6.58 20.96
C ARG A 11 -7.57 6.88 19.67
N ILE A 12 -7.38 6.07 18.62
CA ILE A 12 -8.16 6.19 17.38
C ILE A 12 -9.64 6.00 17.68
N ALA A 13 -10.02 4.93 18.36
CA ALA A 13 -11.41 4.66 18.71
C ALA A 13 -12.02 5.79 19.56
N ALA A 14 -11.30 6.29 20.56
CA ALA A 14 -11.75 7.39 21.39
C ALA A 14 -11.94 8.70 20.61
N ALA A 15 -10.99 9.04 19.73
CA ALA A 15 -11.02 10.28 18.97
C ALA A 15 -12.07 10.30 17.84
N THR A 16 -12.52 9.12 17.38
CA THR A 16 -13.43 8.99 16.22
C THR A 16 -14.83 8.50 16.59
N GLY A 17 -15.12 8.34 17.87
CA GLY A 17 -16.42 7.83 18.33
C GLY A 17 -16.63 6.34 18.03
N GLY A 18 -15.54 5.53 17.99
CA GLY A 18 -15.63 4.08 17.89
C GLY A 18 -15.12 3.46 16.57
N VAL A 19 -14.51 4.25 15.67
CA VAL A 19 -13.88 3.68 14.47
C VAL A 19 -12.71 2.79 14.88
N THR A 20 -12.72 1.55 14.43
CA THR A 20 -11.65 0.58 14.70
C THR A 20 -10.57 0.62 13.62
N GLY A 21 -9.35 0.28 13.99
CA GLY A 21 -8.22 0.17 13.08
C GLY A 21 -7.40 -1.09 13.34
N SER A 22 -6.98 -1.80 12.29
CA SER A 22 -6.02 -2.89 12.42
C SER A 22 -4.60 -2.37 12.34
N VAL A 23 -3.74 -2.82 13.26
CA VAL A 23 -2.36 -2.39 13.35
C VAL A 23 -1.42 -3.58 13.14
N GLY A 24 -0.45 -3.40 12.26
CA GLY A 24 0.65 -4.33 12.06
C GLY A 24 1.98 -3.73 12.50
N VAL A 25 2.76 -4.51 13.23
CA VAL A 25 4.13 -4.15 13.63
C VAL A 25 5.10 -5.13 12.99
N GLY A 26 6.14 -4.62 12.36
CA GLY A 26 7.16 -5.43 11.68
C GLY A 26 8.48 -4.67 11.54
N SER A 27 9.52 -5.39 11.11
CA SER A 27 10.88 -4.89 10.91
C SER A 27 11.02 -3.94 9.71
N SER A 28 10.06 -3.98 8.78
CA SER A 28 10.04 -3.16 7.56
C SER A 28 8.63 -2.67 7.24
N LYS A 29 8.51 -1.73 6.29
CA LYS A 29 7.20 -1.26 5.79
C LYS A 29 6.39 -2.40 5.18
N LEU A 30 7.04 -3.32 4.46
CA LEU A 30 6.42 -4.52 3.93
C LEU A 30 5.78 -5.33 5.05
N MET A 31 6.58 -5.70 6.05
CA MET A 31 6.10 -6.57 7.13
C MET A 31 5.02 -5.91 7.98
N ALA A 32 5.15 -4.62 8.28
CA ALA A 32 4.12 -3.88 9.00
C ALA A 32 2.80 -3.83 8.21
N LYS A 33 2.86 -3.63 6.88
CA LYS A 33 1.68 -3.64 6.01
C LYS A 33 1.04 -5.01 5.95
N ILE A 34 1.82 -6.07 5.73
CA ILE A 34 1.32 -7.45 5.73
C ILE A 34 0.65 -7.78 7.07
N ALA A 35 1.35 -7.53 8.18
CA ALA A 35 0.83 -7.77 9.52
C ALA A 35 -0.51 -7.05 9.78
N SER A 36 -0.66 -5.81 9.31
CA SER A 36 -1.90 -5.05 9.48
C SER A 36 -3.11 -5.65 8.75
N ASP A 37 -2.87 -6.49 7.74
CA ASP A 37 -3.92 -7.11 6.94
C ASP A 37 -4.28 -8.54 7.38
N LEU A 38 -3.46 -9.18 8.24
CA LEU A 38 -3.63 -10.58 8.61
C LEU A 38 -4.81 -10.84 9.54
N ASP A 39 -5.12 -9.88 10.41
CA ASP A 39 -6.17 -10.02 11.45
C ASP A 39 -7.16 -8.85 11.37
N LYS A 40 -7.66 -8.57 10.17
CA LYS A 40 -8.74 -7.61 9.95
C LYS A 40 -10.11 -8.23 10.19
N PRO A 41 -11.09 -7.46 10.73
CA PRO A 41 -11.01 -6.10 11.25
C PRO A 41 -10.49 -6.05 12.69
N ASP A 42 -10.05 -4.86 13.11
CA ASP A 42 -9.64 -4.52 14.48
C ASP A 42 -8.50 -5.37 15.08
N GLY A 43 -7.68 -5.98 14.24
CA GLY A 43 -6.56 -6.83 14.63
C GLY A 43 -5.34 -6.06 15.15
N LEU A 44 -4.46 -6.81 15.81
CA LEU A 44 -3.11 -6.36 16.17
C LEU A 44 -2.13 -7.51 15.99
N VAL A 45 -1.33 -7.45 14.95
CA VAL A 45 -0.32 -8.46 14.64
C VAL A 45 1.07 -7.87 14.76
N VAL A 46 1.93 -8.56 15.51
CA VAL A 46 3.35 -8.20 15.67
C VAL A 46 4.21 -9.32 15.11
N VAL A 47 4.99 -8.99 14.08
CA VAL A 47 5.98 -9.90 13.49
C VAL A 47 7.35 -9.58 14.08
N PRO A 48 7.93 -10.48 14.92
CA PRO A 48 9.23 -10.23 15.50
C PRO A 48 10.34 -10.29 14.44
N PRO A 49 11.46 -9.60 14.66
CA PRO A 49 12.63 -9.76 13.81
C PRO A 49 13.09 -11.23 13.73
N GLY A 50 13.34 -11.70 12.52
CA GLY A 50 13.66 -13.09 12.23
C GLY A 50 12.47 -14.01 11.94
N GLY A 51 11.22 -13.55 12.19
CA GLY A 51 9.99 -14.28 11.88
C GLY A 51 9.34 -13.88 10.54
N GLU A 52 9.98 -13.02 9.77
CA GLU A 52 9.39 -12.42 8.57
C GLU A 52 9.00 -13.46 7.53
N LEU A 53 9.90 -14.39 7.22
CA LEU A 53 9.67 -15.39 6.18
C LEU A 53 8.65 -16.45 6.60
N GLU A 54 8.59 -16.77 7.89
CA GLU A 54 7.61 -17.70 8.43
C GLU A 54 6.17 -17.17 8.24
N VAL A 55 5.99 -15.85 8.43
CA VAL A 55 4.71 -15.20 8.20
C VAL A 55 4.43 -14.97 6.73
N LEU A 56 5.45 -14.58 5.96
CA LEU A 56 5.30 -14.10 4.58
C LEU A 56 5.12 -15.25 3.58
N HIS A 57 5.93 -16.30 3.68
CA HIS A 57 6.00 -17.36 2.67
C HIS A 57 4.69 -18.14 2.44
N PRO A 58 3.88 -18.46 3.48
CA PRO A 58 2.60 -19.16 3.28
C PRO A 58 1.53 -18.32 2.57
N LEU A 59 1.71 -17.00 2.51
CA LEU A 59 0.68 -16.12 1.96
C LEU A 59 0.54 -16.25 0.44
N PRO A 60 -0.68 -16.07 -0.09
CA PRO A 60 -0.87 -15.90 -1.52
C PRO A 60 -0.03 -14.75 -2.06
N VAL A 61 0.56 -14.91 -3.23
CA VAL A 61 1.43 -13.91 -3.87
C VAL A 61 0.72 -12.55 -4.07
N THR A 62 -0.59 -12.55 -4.15
CA THR A 62 -1.44 -11.34 -4.25
C THR A 62 -1.40 -10.45 -3.01
N ARG A 63 -0.85 -10.93 -1.89
CA ARG A 63 -0.65 -10.11 -0.69
C ARG A 63 0.55 -9.15 -0.82
N LEU A 64 1.44 -9.40 -1.78
CA LEU A 64 2.56 -8.50 -2.04
C LEU A 64 2.11 -7.24 -2.79
N GLY A 65 2.59 -6.09 -2.32
CA GLY A 65 2.40 -4.84 -3.03
C GLY A 65 2.98 -4.91 -4.45
N GLY A 66 2.21 -4.44 -5.43
CA GLY A 66 2.58 -4.52 -6.85
C GLY A 66 2.07 -5.79 -7.56
N VAL A 67 1.53 -6.77 -6.85
CA VAL A 67 0.89 -7.93 -7.46
C VAL A 67 -0.62 -7.69 -7.59
N GLY A 68 -0.98 -6.96 -8.64
CA GLY A 68 -2.38 -6.82 -9.06
C GLY A 68 -2.87 -8.03 -9.87
N PRO A 69 -4.16 -8.05 -10.29
CA PRO A 69 -4.75 -9.20 -10.99
C PRO A 69 -3.95 -9.69 -12.20
N ALA A 70 -3.51 -8.77 -13.07
CA ALA A 70 -2.75 -9.12 -14.27
C ALA A 70 -1.36 -9.73 -13.93
N THR A 71 -0.68 -9.23 -12.89
CA THR A 71 0.59 -9.82 -12.43
C THR A 71 0.37 -11.17 -11.79
N ALA A 72 -0.67 -11.31 -10.96
CA ALA A 72 -1.04 -12.56 -10.32
C ALA A 72 -1.32 -13.65 -11.37
N GLU A 73 -2.07 -13.35 -12.41
CA GLU A 73 -2.35 -14.28 -13.49
C GLU A 73 -1.08 -14.80 -14.17
N ARG A 74 -0.15 -13.90 -14.53
CA ARG A 74 1.15 -14.29 -15.12
C ARG A 74 1.96 -15.19 -14.17
N LEU A 75 1.98 -14.85 -12.89
CA LEU A 75 2.66 -15.66 -11.87
C LEU A 75 2.04 -17.05 -11.75
N HIS A 76 0.70 -17.14 -11.73
CA HIS A 76 -0.02 -18.40 -11.67
C HIS A 76 0.25 -19.29 -12.90
N GLN A 77 0.38 -18.73 -14.09
CA GLN A 77 0.70 -19.47 -15.32
C GLN A 77 2.06 -20.16 -15.24
N VAL A 78 3.01 -19.63 -14.46
CA VAL A 78 4.34 -20.24 -14.22
C VAL A 78 4.42 -20.98 -12.88
N GLY A 79 3.26 -21.32 -12.29
CA GLY A 79 3.15 -22.13 -11.09
C GLY A 79 3.43 -21.40 -9.77
N VAL A 80 3.49 -20.07 -9.77
CA VAL A 80 3.72 -19.25 -8.56
C VAL A 80 2.38 -18.85 -7.96
N LYS A 81 2.01 -19.43 -6.83
CA LYS A 81 0.76 -19.15 -6.10
C LYS A 81 1.01 -18.47 -4.77
N THR A 82 2.07 -18.86 -4.07
CA THR A 82 2.47 -18.34 -2.77
C THR A 82 3.71 -17.47 -2.88
N VAL A 83 3.99 -16.72 -1.81
CA VAL A 83 5.25 -15.97 -1.71
C VAL A 83 6.45 -16.92 -1.65
N ALA A 84 6.34 -18.10 -1.07
CA ALA A 84 7.39 -19.12 -1.10
C ALA A 84 7.71 -19.58 -2.53
N ASP A 85 6.68 -19.82 -3.36
CA ASP A 85 6.89 -20.16 -4.77
C ASP A 85 7.62 -19.04 -5.52
N LEU A 86 7.27 -17.79 -5.22
CA LEU A 86 7.91 -16.61 -5.79
C LEU A 86 9.38 -16.50 -5.34
N ALA A 87 9.65 -16.75 -4.06
CA ALA A 87 11.01 -16.74 -3.50
C ALA A 87 11.91 -17.83 -4.11
N ALA A 88 11.33 -18.94 -4.56
CA ALA A 88 12.06 -20.00 -5.24
C ALA A 88 12.47 -19.66 -6.69
N LYS A 89 11.91 -18.61 -7.30
CA LYS A 89 12.28 -18.18 -8.66
C LYS A 89 13.58 -17.42 -8.66
N SER A 90 14.33 -17.57 -9.77
CA SER A 90 15.54 -16.80 -9.98
C SER A 90 15.22 -15.33 -10.35
N LEU A 91 16.15 -14.43 -10.08
CA LEU A 91 16.02 -13.03 -10.50
C LEU A 91 15.86 -12.88 -12.02
N PRO A 92 16.62 -13.57 -12.87
CA PRO A 92 16.43 -13.52 -14.33
C PRO A 92 15.03 -13.94 -14.76
N ASP A 93 14.44 -15.00 -14.17
CA ASP A 93 13.08 -15.45 -14.51
C ASP A 93 12.03 -14.38 -14.16
N LEU A 94 12.15 -13.76 -13.00
CA LEU A 94 11.22 -12.71 -12.58
C LEU A 94 11.37 -11.44 -13.42
N VAL A 95 12.59 -11.11 -13.83
CA VAL A 95 12.84 -9.98 -14.75
C VAL A 95 12.25 -10.27 -16.13
N ALA A 96 12.38 -11.49 -16.63
CA ALA A 96 11.76 -11.89 -17.91
C ALA A 96 10.24 -11.83 -17.85
N LEU A 97 9.64 -12.25 -16.72
CA LEU A 97 8.18 -12.29 -16.53
C LEU A 97 7.55 -10.89 -16.37
N ALA A 98 8.17 -10.03 -15.55
CA ALA A 98 7.55 -8.79 -15.08
C ALA A 98 8.30 -7.51 -15.50
N GLY A 99 9.43 -7.64 -16.19
CA GLY A 99 10.32 -6.54 -16.51
C GLY A 99 11.31 -6.22 -15.38
N ARG A 100 12.38 -5.51 -15.71
CA ARG A 100 13.52 -5.29 -14.80
C ARG A 100 13.10 -4.72 -13.45
N ALA A 101 12.44 -3.56 -13.44
CA ALA A 101 12.11 -2.87 -12.19
C ALA A 101 11.14 -3.69 -11.31
N HIS A 102 10.07 -4.20 -11.91
CA HIS A 102 9.05 -4.95 -11.18
C HIS A 102 9.55 -6.33 -10.75
N GLY A 103 10.24 -7.06 -11.63
CA GLY A 103 10.81 -8.38 -11.31
C GLY A 103 11.86 -8.31 -10.19
N THR A 104 12.74 -7.28 -10.19
CA THR A 104 13.69 -7.05 -9.10
C THR A 104 12.96 -6.73 -7.80
N GLY A 105 11.91 -5.89 -7.85
CA GLY A 105 11.10 -5.59 -6.67
C GLY A 105 10.42 -6.84 -6.09
N LEU A 106 9.80 -7.66 -6.93
CA LEU A 106 9.17 -8.91 -6.49
C LEU A 106 10.19 -9.90 -5.88
N TYR A 107 11.38 -9.99 -6.46
CA TYR A 107 12.46 -10.82 -5.95
C TYR A 107 12.87 -10.43 -4.53
N ALA A 108 13.06 -9.14 -4.27
CA ALA A 108 13.39 -8.62 -2.95
C ALA A 108 12.23 -8.80 -1.95
N LEU A 109 11.01 -8.40 -2.33
CA LEU A 109 9.84 -8.49 -1.46
C LEU A 109 9.53 -9.93 -1.02
N ALA A 110 9.72 -10.93 -1.92
CA ALA A 110 9.51 -12.33 -1.57
C ALA A 110 10.51 -12.87 -0.52
N ARG A 111 11.61 -12.15 -0.30
CA ARG A 111 12.66 -12.44 0.70
C ARG A 111 12.57 -11.54 1.92
N ALA A 112 11.47 -10.80 2.06
CA ALA A 112 11.26 -9.78 3.09
C ALA A 112 12.30 -8.64 3.06
N GLU A 113 12.97 -8.42 1.93
CA GLU A 113 13.94 -7.34 1.75
C GLU A 113 13.19 -6.05 1.39
N ASP A 114 13.15 -5.11 2.31
CA ASP A 114 12.50 -3.79 2.14
C ASP A 114 13.22 -2.73 2.97
N ASP A 115 14.19 -2.06 2.35
CA ASP A 115 15.04 -1.04 2.97
C ASP A 115 14.44 0.38 2.93
N ARG A 116 13.17 0.52 2.53
CA ARG A 116 12.51 1.83 2.44
C ARG A 116 12.43 2.49 3.82
N PRO A 117 13.03 3.67 4.01
CA PRO A 117 13.01 4.35 5.31
C PRO A 117 11.59 4.81 5.68
N VAL A 118 11.31 4.84 6.98
CA VAL A 118 10.11 5.51 7.50
C VAL A 118 10.38 7.02 7.49
N VAL A 119 9.59 7.75 6.72
CA VAL A 119 9.67 9.21 6.60
C VAL A 119 8.40 9.79 7.20
N ALA A 120 8.54 10.46 8.35
CA ALA A 120 7.41 11.01 9.10
C ALA A 120 6.78 12.23 8.38
N GLU A 121 7.62 13.07 7.77
CA GLU A 121 7.17 14.28 7.08
C GLU A 121 7.50 14.18 5.60
N ARG A 122 6.52 14.42 4.76
CA ARG A 122 6.69 14.50 3.31
C ARG A 122 5.96 15.71 2.78
N GLU A 123 6.63 16.48 1.93
CA GLU A 123 5.94 17.52 1.14
C GLU A 123 4.92 16.85 0.20
N ALA A 124 3.77 17.51 0.04
CA ALA A 124 2.78 17.07 -0.93
C ALA A 124 3.36 17.18 -2.35
N LYS A 125 3.39 16.06 -3.08
CA LYS A 125 3.87 16.02 -4.47
C LYS A 125 2.79 16.40 -5.48
N SER A 126 1.54 16.15 -5.13
CA SER A 126 0.37 16.46 -5.93
C SER A 126 -0.82 16.67 -5.01
N ILE A 127 -1.76 17.48 -5.45
CA ILE A 127 -3.07 17.65 -4.83
C ILE A 127 -4.08 17.35 -5.92
N SER A 128 -5.01 16.44 -5.65
CA SER A 128 -6.11 16.09 -6.54
C SER A 128 -7.41 16.11 -5.79
N GLN A 129 -8.49 16.39 -6.50
CA GLN A 129 -9.86 16.24 -6.03
C GLN A 129 -10.58 15.35 -7.01
N GLU A 130 -11.29 14.36 -6.48
CA GLU A 130 -12.10 13.43 -7.26
C GLU A 130 -13.54 13.51 -6.74
N GLU A 131 -14.49 13.49 -7.66
CA GLU A 131 -15.92 13.44 -7.32
C GLU A 131 -16.60 12.37 -8.16
N THR A 132 -17.37 11.53 -7.49
CA THR A 132 -18.17 10.48 -8.14
C THR A 132 -19.62 10.91 -8.14
N PHE A 133 -20.20 11.06 -9.33
CA PHE A 133 -21.59 11.46 -9.49
C PHE A 133 -22.51 10.24 -9.48
N ALA A 134 -23.69 10.39 -8.87
CA ALA A 134 -24.71 9.35 -8.86
C ALA A 134 -25.30 9.04 -10.25
N ARG A 135 -25.11 9.95 -11.21
CA ARG A 135 -25.51 9.82 -12.62
C ARG A 135 -24.45 10.47 -13.51
N ASP A 136 -24.31 9.96 -14.73
CA ASP A 136 -23.44 10.57 -15.73
C ASP A 136 -23.85 12.01 -16.03
N LEU A 137 -22.88 12.91 -16.02
CA LEU A 137 -23.08 14.31 -16.37
C LEU A 137 -22.79 14.50 -17.85
N THR A 138 -23.82 14.88 -18.61
CA THR A 138 -23.71 15.14 -20.06
C THR A 138 -23.72 16.63 -20.39
N ASP A 139 -24.13 17.50 -19.46
CA ASP A 139 -24.14 18.96 -19.64
C ASP A 139 -22.74 19.54 -19.39
N LEU A 140 -22.08 20.02 -20.43
CA LEU A 140 -20.76 20.63 -20.39
C LEU A 140 -20.66 21.85 -19.46
N ARG A 141 -21.75 22.60 -19.25
CA ARG A 141 -21.79 23.75 -18.34
C ARG A 141 -21.74 23.28 -16.88
N VAL A 142 -22.41 22.16 -16.60
CA VAL A 142 -22.36 21.56 -15.25
C VAL A 142 -20.96 21.01 -14.99
N LEU A 143 -20.38 20.27 -15.95
CA LEU A 143 -19.01 19.77 -15.86
C LEU A 143 -18.01 20.91 -15.69
N GLY A 144 -18.14 22.01 -16.46
CA GLY A 144 -17.27 23.19 -16.34
C GLY A 144 -17.25 23.75 -14.92
N ARG A 145 -18.41 23.90 -14.26
CA ARG A 145 -18.45 24.38 -12.86
C ARG A 145 -17.73 23.46 -11.88
N TYR A 146 -17.81 22.14 -12.06
CA TYR A 146 -17.08 21.20 -11.22
C TYR A 146 -15.56 21.29 -11.47
N VAL A 147 -15.14 21.41 -12.72
CA VAL A 147 -13.72 21.60 -13.07
C VAL A 147 -13.20 22.91 -12.45
N ASP A 148 -13.92 24.01 -12.60
CA ASP A 148 -13.53 25.31 -12.01
C ASP A 148 -13.41 25.24 -10.48
N SER A 149 -14.36 24.57 -9.82
CA SER A 149 -14.32 24.33 -8.38
C SER A 149 -13.09 23.51 -7.96
N THR A 150 -12.80 22.44 -8.69
CA THR A 150 -11.64 21.56 -8.45
C THR A 150 -10.32 22.29 -8.64
N VAL A 151 -10.19 23.06 -9.72
CA VAL A 151 -9.00 23.88 -10.00
C VAL A 151 -8.80 24.95 -8.92
N SER A 152 -9.88 25.63 -8.52
CA SER A 152 -9.81 26.64 -7.44
C SER A 152 -9.35 26.03 -6.12
N TYR A 153 -9.87 24.85 -5.76
CA TYR A 153 -9.44 24.13 -4.56
C TYR A 153 -7.96 23.76 -4.59
N THR A 154 -7.47 23.21 -5.71
CA THR A 154 -6.05 22.83 -5.85
C THR A 154 -5.13 24.06 -5.81
N HIS A 155 -5.52 25.20 -6.40
CA HIS A 155 -4.75 26.43 -6.35
C HIS A 155 -4.67 27.05 -4.94
N LEU A 156 -5.73 26.99 -4.15
CA LEU A 156 -5.76 27.52 -2.79
C LEU A 156 -4.95 26.67 -1.80
N THR A 157 -4.81 25.36 -2.07
CA THR A 157 -4.13 24.43 -1.17
C THR A 157 -2.68 24.17 -1.52
N LEU A 158 -2.23 24.51 -2.72
CA LEU A 158 -0.81 24.46 -3.08
C LEU A 158 -0.06 25.63 -2.43
N PRO A 159 0.99 25.37 -1.60
CA PRO A 159 1.88 26.44 -1.19
C PRO A 159 2.54 27.01 -2.45
N THR A 160 2.19 28.24 -2.81
CA THR A 160 2.87 28.96 -3.88
C THR A 160 4.33 29.19 -3.45
N LYS A 161 5.25 28.34 -3.92
CA LYS A 161 6.68 28.71 -3.86
C LYS A 161 6.81 29.98 -4.70
N ARG A 162 7.02 31.12 -4.03
CA ARG A 162 7.53 32.31 -4.71
C ARG A 162 8.83 31.90 -5.39
N ILE A 163 8.81 31.88 -6.73
CA ILE A 163 10.04 31.84 -7.52
C ILE A 163 10.66 33.22 -7.31
N VAL A 164 11.75 33.24 -6.54
CA VAL A 164 12.63 34.41 -6.40
C VAL A 164 13.73 34.26 -7.43
#